data_b4d1571a891eeb4e94ce541942df294b
#
_entry.id   b4d1571a891eeb4e94ce541942df294b
#
_cell.length_a   1.000
_cell.length_b   1.000
_cell.length_c   1.000
_cell.angle_alpha   90.00
_cell.angle_beta   90.00
_cell.angle_gamma   90.00
#
_symmetry.space_group_name_H-M   'P 1'
#
loop_
_entity.id
_entity.type
_entity.pdbx_description
1 polymer ?
#
loop_
_entity_poly.entity_id
_entity_poly.type
_entity_poly.pdbx_seq_one_letter_code
_entity_poly.pdbx_strand_id
1 'polypeptide(L)'
;MDAREIIRKLAIKNAIDYGKADYKAVLGKAIAKVPGAKENMQELSKLVNEIVSEINALPKEKIAEEYSKYSEEFEEEEKKKVEESKPKLILPGATPGNFATRFPPEPSGYMHIGHAKVAFLEREFANIYNGKLFLYFDDTNPEKEKQEYVDAFKKDLEWLGINFDDEYYASDNLEKIYEYAIKLIKNGKAYVCMCDPETIRRNRFNGVECVHRRHSIEENLKLFEDMLNGKFEEGGAVLRFLGDMQSKNTAMRDPTLIRIKKTPHYRQGNKYILWPTYDFNTPIMDSIHGVTDVIRSKEYELRTELNLAILDALQLRKPRIHHEARLVIKDVPTQKRVINKLIKDGIVSGFDDPRLVTIAALRRRGITPEAIKKFVLRFGMSRVESTMDINMLLDENRKIIDKTAKRLFGVIDPIELEVRGVGKVHVKLRLHPNVDMGYREYEVGNSLYIGKSDALNLKKGEQIRLKDLYNVEIEEVGDRIIVKYIGNNAIEAQKIQWVDKANCVSAYFITPKPLLVNNEINKDSLEIEKGLAEKYIEMIKKDEVVQFERIGFFKLDNEEKKELIRL
;
A
#
# COMPACT_ATOMS: atom_id res chain seq x y z
N MET A 1 -35.00 24.00 -0.48
CA MET A 1 -35.02 23.19 0.78
C MET A 1 -34.97 24.19 1.93
N ASP A 2 -35.85 24.07 2.91
CA ASP A 2 -35.90 24.95 4.08
C ASP A 2 -34.65 24.75 4.96
N ALA A 3 -34.15 25.83 5.57
CA ALA A 3 -33.00 25.80 6.46
C ALA A 3 -33.17 24.77 7.59
N ARG A 4 -34.40 24.67 8.14
CA ARG A 4 -34.74 23.68 9.19
C ARG A 4 -34.58 22.25 8.73
N GLU A 5 -34.98 21.94 7.50
CA GLU A 5 -34.85 20.60 6.91
C GLU A 5 -33.39 20.21 6.67
N ILE A 6 -32.57 21.14 6.16
CA ILE A 6 -31.13 20.92 5.97
C ILE A 6 -30.45 20.62 7.30
N ILE A 7 -30.72 21.43 8.33
CA ILE A 7 -30.11 21.25 9.65
C ILE A 7 -30.57 19.94 10.30
N ARG A 8 -31.85 19.57 10.14
CA ARG A 8 -32.40 18.32 10.67
C ARG A 8 -31.70 17.10 10.04
N LYS A 9 -31.53 17.08 8.73
CA LYS A 9 -30.77 16.05 8.01
C LYS A 9 -29.33 15.92 8.54
N LEU A 10 -28.65 17.06 8.73
CA LEU A 10 -27.28 17.07 9.27
C LEU A 10 -27.21 16.54 10.70
N ALA A 11 -28.18 16.89 11.54
CA ALA A 11 -28.24 16.42 12.93
C ALA A 11 -28.54 14.91 13.01
N ILE A 12 -29.50 14.41 12.21
CA ILE A 12 -29.82 12.96 12.12
C ILE A 12 -28.58 12.17 11.69
N LYS A 13 -27.92 12.59 10.61
CA LYS A 13 -26.70 11.92 10.14
C LYS A 13 -25.61 11.93 11.21
N ASN A 14 -25.40 13.06 11.89
CA ASN A 14 -24.41 13.15 12.95
C ASN A 14 -24.77 12.27 14.16
N ALA A 15 -26.05 12.15 14.51
CA ALA A 15 -26.51 11.28 15.58
C ALA A 15 -26.33 9.78 15.26
N ILE A 16 -26.53 9.37 14.00
CA ILE A 16 -26.27 8.00 13.54
C ILE A 16 -24.76 7.68 13.57
N ASP A 17 -23.93 8.59 13.04
CA ASP A 17 -22.48 8.40 12.92
C ASP A 17 -21.79 8.33 14.30
N TYR A 18 -22.25 9.10 15.29
CA TYR A 18 -21.58 9.31 16.57
C TYR A 18 -22.43 8.97 17.81
N GLY A 19 -23.63 8.43 17.61
CA GLY A 19 -24.56 8.05 18.69
C GLY A 19 -25.32 9.21 19.32
N LYS A 20 -24.92 10.46 19.08
CA LYS A 20 -25.56 11.71 19.54
C LYS A 20 -25.17 12.85 18.59
N ALA A 21 -26.12 13.74 18.29
CA ALA A 21 -25.83 14.92 17.48
C ALA A 21 -25.00 15.95 18.28
N ASP A 22 -23.84 16.35 17.73
CA ASP A 22 -22.98 17.39 18.32
C ASP A 22 -23.29 18.76 17.71
N TYR A 23 -23.56 19.74 18.56
CA TYR A 23 -23.91 21.09 18.14
C TYR A 23 -22.83 21.74 17.25
N LYS A 24 -21.55 21.64 17.63
CA LYS A 24 -20.47 22.30 16.88
C LYS A 24 -20.26 21.66 15.52
N ALA A 25 -20.34 20.34 15.43
CA ALA A 25 -20.23 19.60 14.20
C ALA A 25 -21.39 19.90 13.22
N VAL A 26 -22.62 19.98 13.74
CA VAL A 26 -23.80 20.32 12.94
C VAL A 26 -23.77 21.78 12.50
N LEU A 27 -23.42 22.71 13.39
CA LEU A 27 -23.32 24.15 13.07
C LEU A 27 -22.27 24.40 11.97
N GLY A 28 -21.08 23.78 12.07
CA GLY A 28 -20.05 23.95 11.06
C GLY A 28 -20.50 23.51 9.66
N LYS A 29 -21.24 22.40 9.57
CA LYS A 29 -21.83 21.92 8.30
C LYS A 29 -23.01 22.78 7.84
N ALA A 30 -23.82 23.28 8.76
CA ALA A 30 -24.96 24.15 8.44
C ALA A 30 -24.52 25.47 7.83
N ILE A 31 -23.45 26.09 8.34
CA ILE A 31 -22.86 27.33 7.77
C ILE A 31 -22.48 27.16 6.29
N ALA A 32 -22.02 25.94 5.91
CA ALA A 32 -21.62 25.67 4.54
C ALA A 32 -22.79 25.32 3.59
N LYS A 33 -23.91 24.78 4.13
CA LYS A 33 -25.01 24.24 3.32
C LYS A 33 -26.28 25.10 3.31
N VAL A 34 -26.49 25.96 4.32
CA VAL A 34 -27.70 26.82 4.41
C VAL A 34 -27.45 28.14 3.68
N PRO A 35 -28.26 28.50 2.67
CA PRO A 35 -28.15 29.79 1.99
C PRO A 35 -28.32 30.95 2.96
N GLY A 36 -27.48 31.99 2.86
CA GLY A 36 -27.53 33.16 3.75
C GLY A 36 -27.05 32.93 5.19
N ALA A 37 -26.51 31.77 5.50
CA ALA A 37 -26.05 31.39 6.85
C ALA A 37 -25.04 32.37 7.47
N LYS A 38 -24.17 32.97 6.65
CA LYS A 38 -23.16 33.94 7.12
C LYS A 38 -23.72 35.29 7.50
N GLU A 39 -24.86 35.62 6.95
CA GLU A 39 -25.54 36.93 7.17
C GLU A 39 -26.41 36.91 8.44
N ASN A 40 -26.90 35.72 8.85
CA ASN A 40 -27.80 35.54 9.98
C ASN A 40 -27.28 34.48 11.00
N MET A 41 -26.02 34.56 11.38
CA MET A 41 -25.34 33.59 12.26
C MET A 41 -26.05 33.37 13.61
N GLN A 42 -26.66 34.39 14.19
CA GLN A 42 -27.36 34.27 15.47
C GLN A 42 -28.63 33.43 15.37
N GLU A 43 -29.42 33.63 14.32
CA GLU A 43 -30.62 32.82 14.05
C GLU A 43 -30.26 31.38 13.70
N LEU A 44 -29.26 31.19 12.82
CA LEU A 44 -28.78 29.87 12.46
C LEU A 44 -28.31 29.08 13.71
N SER A 45 -27.54 29.71 14.59
CA SER A 45 -27.04 29.15 15.83
C SER A 45 -28.17 28.69 16.77
N LYS A 46 -29.21 29.51 16.93
CA LYS A 46 -30.39 29.15 17.73
C LYS A 46 -31.13 27.97 17.11
N LEU A 47 -31.36 28.00 15.81
CA LEU A 47 -32.06 26.93 15.08
C LEU A 47 -31.32 25.62 15.12
N VAL A 48 -29.98 25.63 14.99
CA VAL A 48 -29.15 24.44 15.12
C VAL A 48 -29.24 23.85 16.53
N ASN A 49 -29.19 24.70 17.57
CA ASN A 49 -29.28 24.23 18.96
C ASN A 49 -30.65 23.60 19.27
N GLU A 50 -31.74 24.20 18.77
CA GLU A 50 -33.10 23.68 18.89
C GLU A 50 -33.18 22.27 18.25
N ILE A 51 -32.78 22.16 16.97
CA ILE A 51 -32.89 20.90 16.22
C ILE A 51 -31.99 19.80 16.79
N VAL A 52 -30.75 20.13 17.18
CA VAL A 52 -29.86 19.18 17.84
C VAL A 52 -30.46 18.65 19.15
N SER A 53 -31.11 19.52 19.93
CA SER A 53 -31.79 19.13 21.16
C SER A 53 -33.01 18.24 20.87
N GLU A 54 -33.82 18.58 19.85
CA GLU A 54 -34.95 17.76 19.40
C GLU A 54 -34.49 16.35 18.99
N ILE A 55 -33.44 16.23 18.15
CA ILE A 55 -32.93 14.94 17.67
C ILE A 55 -32.35 14.12 18.81
N ASN A 56 -31.62 14.74 19.73
CA ASN A 56 -31.03 14.04 20.88
C ASN A 56 -32.08 13.58 21.90
N ALA A 57 -33.28 14.12 21.88
CA ALA A 57 -34.40 13.71 22.70
C ALA A 57 -35.19 12.53 22.09
N LEU A 58 -34.98 12.19 20.83
CA LEU A 58 -35.65 11.07 20.16
C LEU A 58 -35.07 9.73 20.59
N PRO A 59 -35.89 8.66 20.70
CA PRO A 59 -35.41 7.28 20.82
C PRO A 59 -34.55 6.89 19.59
N LYS A 60 -33.55 6.03 19.81
CA LYS A 60 -32.64 5.59 18.73
C LYS A 60 -33.36 4.98 17.54
N GLU A 61 -34.44 4.25 17.79
CA GLU A 61 -35.27 3.62 16.77
C GLU A 61 -35.92 4.67 15.84
N LYS A 62 -36.37 5.80 16.40
CA LYS A 62 -36.94 6.92 15.63
C LYS A 62 -35.88 7.67 14.83
N ILE A 63 -34.67 7.83 15.37
CA ILE A 63 -33.56 8.44 14.62
C ILE A 63 -33.18 7.56 13.44
N ALA A 64 -33.14 6.23 13.61
CA ALA A 64 -32.87 5.28 12.54
C ALA A 64 -33.98 5.27 11.47
N GLU A 65 -35.25 5.36 11.87
CA GLU A 65 -36.39 5.49 10.94
C GLU A 65 -36.32 6.78 10.11
N GLU A 66 -36.01 7.91 10.75
CA GLU A 66 -35.83 9.18 10.04
C GLU A 66 -34.59 9.15 9.11
N TYR A 67 -33.50 8.53 9.52
CA TYR A 67 -32.31 8.35 8.69
C TYR A 67 -32.62 7.54 7.44
N SER A 68 -33.42 6.47 7.54
CA SER A 68 -33.76 5.63 6.40
C SER A 68 -34.52 6.38 5.29
N LYS A 69 -35.25 7.45 5.63
CA LYS A 69 -35.94 8.29 4.65
C LYS A 69 -34.99 9.10 3.76
N TYR A 70 -33.74 9.32 4.24
CA TYR A 70 -32.72 10.11 3.54
C TYR A 70 -31.49 9.27 3.16
N SER A 71 -31.53 7.96 3.34
CA SER A 71 -30.36 7.07 3.15
C SER A 71 -29.78 7.17 1.74
N GLU A 72 -30.64 7.14 0.70
CA GLU A 72 -30.21 7.27 -0.70
C GLU A 72 -29.54 8.63 -0.98
N GLU A 73 -30.09 9.73 -0.43
CA GLU A 73 -29.55 11.07 -0.59
C GLU A 73 -28.18 11.21 0.12
N PHE A 74 -28.03 10.62 1.30
CA PHE A 74 -26.75 10.59 2.01
C PHE A 74 -25.70 9.75 1.30
N GLU A 75 -26.09 8.60 0.75
CA GLU A 75 -25.19 7.77 -0.06
C GLU A 75 -24.74 8.47 -1.34
N GLU A 76 -25.64 9.18 -2.03
CA GLU A 76 -25.29 9.99 -3.20
C GLU A 76 -24.36 11.15 -2.86
N GLU A 77 -24.62 11.86 -1.75
CA GLU A 77 -23.71 12.92 -1.28
C GLU A 77 -22.33 12.38 -0.91
N GLU A 78 -22.26 11.21 -0.30
CA GLU A 78 -20.97 10.57 0.01
C GLU A 78 -20.25 10.12 -1.27
N LYS A 79 -20.96 9.52 -2.21
CA LYS A 79 -20.41 9.16 -3.53
C LYS A 79 -19.87 10.39 -4.26
N LYS A 80 -20.62 11.49 -4.30
CA LYS A 80 -20.19 12.76 -4.92
C LYS A 80 -18.95 13.34 -4.23
N LYS A 81 -18.91 13.37 -2.89
CA LYS A 81 -17.74 13.85 -2.14
C LYS A 81 -16.51 12.99 -2.37
N VAL A 82 -16.67 11.68 -2.44
CA VAL A 82 -15.57 10.73 -2.75
C VAL A 82 -15.09 10.96 -4.18
N GLU A 83 -16.00 11.24 -5.11
CA GLU A 83 -15.68 11.49 -6.52
C GLU A 83 -14.97 12.84 -6.73
N GLU A 84 -15.43 13.89 -6.05
CA GLU A 84 -14.80 15.22 -6.07
C GLU A 84 -13.45 15.27 -5.35
N SER A 85 -13.23 14.39 -4.38
CA SER A 85 -11.95 14.28 -3.65
C SER A 85 -10.90 13.45 -4.38
N LYS A 86 -11.28 12.70 -5.45
CA LYS A 86 -10.31 11.98 -6.27
C LYS A 86 -9.45 12.97 -7.06
N PRO A 87 -8.12 12.83 -7.05
CA PRO A 87 -7.28 13.64 -7.91
C PRO A 87 -7.73 13.43 -9.37
N LYS A 88 -7.93 14.52 -10.10
CA LYS A 88 -8.24 14.42 -11.52
C LYS A 88 -7.03 13.81 -12.23
N LEU A 89 -7.14 12.54 -12.60
CA LEU A 89 -6.11 11.84 -13.35
C LEU A 89 -6.19 12.28 -14.81
N ILE A 90 -5.33 13.22 -15.19
CA ILE A 90 -5.23 13.75 -16.55
C ILE A 90 -3.77 13.68 -16.99
N LEU A 91 -3.52 13.12 -18.16
CA LEU A 91 -2.22 13.14 -18.81
C LEU A 91 -2.24 14.14 -19.97
N PRO A 92 -1.37 15.15 -19.97
CA PRO A 92 -1.29 16.12 -21.07
C PRO A 92 -1.02 15.45 -22.43
N GLY A 93 -1.86 15.72 -23.41
CA GLY A 93 -1.73 15.20 -24.78
C GLY A 93 -2.21 13.76 -24.99
N ALA A 94 -2.63 13.04 -23.95
CA ALA A 94 -3.25 11.73 -24.10
C ALA A 94 -4.67 11.85 -24.67
N THR A 95 -5.06 10.94 -25.56
CA THR A 95 -6.36 10.95 -26.25
C THR A 95 -7.04 9.59 -26.15
N PRO A 96 -8.35 9.53 -25.90
CA PRO A 96 -9.09 8.27 -25.86
C PRO A 96 -8.95 7.46 -27.15
N GLY A 97 -8.76 6.16 -27.02
CA GLY A 97 -8.58 5.22 -28.14
C GLY A 97 -7.18 5.25 -28.79
N ASN A 98 -6.32 6.19 -28.41
CA ASN A 98 -4.93 6.25 -28.86
C ASN A 98 -3.99 6.39 -27.66
N PHE A 99 -4.11 5.48 -26.71
CA PHE A 99 -3.31 5.41 -25.49
C PHE A 99 -2.77 4.00 -25.28
N ALA A 100 -1.48 3.89 -25.07
CA ALA A 100 -0.83 2.67 -24.65
C ALA A 100 0.32 3.02 -23.70
N THR A 101 0.34 2.37 -22.56
CA THR A 101 1.40 2.52 -21.55
C THR A 101 1.93 1.15 -21.12
N ARG A 102 2.95 1.13 -20.28
CA ARG A 102 3.55 -0.12 -19.79
C ARG A 102 4.04 0.04 -18.36
N PHE A 103 3.90 -1.00 -17.57
CA PHE A 103 4.56 -1.16 -16.28
C PHE A 103 5.86 -1.96 -16.47
N PRO A 104 7.06 -1.34 -16.33
CA PRO A 104 8.33 -1.96 -16.67
C PRO A 104 9.17 -2.31 -15.42
N PRO A 105 8.80 -3.31 -14.62
CA PRO A 105 9.64 -3.68 -13.49
C PRO A 105 10.95 -4.34 -13.91
N GLU A 106 12.06 -3.96 -13.25
CA GLU A 106 13.30 -4.73 -13.22
C GLU A 106 13.11 -5.90 -12.24
N PRO A 107 13.19 -7.18 -12.69
CA PRO A 107 12.95 -8.33 -11.81
C PRO A 107 14.18 -8.65 -10.95
N SER A 108 14.65 -7.67 -10.19
CA SER A 108 15.83 -7.71 -9.34
C SER A 108 15.51 -7.68 -7.85
N GLY A 109 14.22 -7.73 -7.46
CA GLY A 109 13.71 -7.71 -6.09
C GLY A 109 12.21 -7.91 -6.05
N TYR A 110 11.61 -7.81 -4.86
CA TYR A 110 10.18 -7.97 -4.66
C TYR A 110 9.43 -6.64 -4.86
N MET A 111 8.17 -6.77 -5.29
CA MET A 111 7.28 -5.64 -5.47
C MET A 111 6.98 -4.95 -4.13
N HIS A 112 6.98 -3.62 -4.12
CA HIS A 112 6.62 -2.81 -2.95
C HIS A 112 5.54 -1.78 -3.30
N ILE A 113 5.01 -1.08 -2.30
CA ILE A 113 3.92 -0.10 -2.47
C ILE A 113 4.23 1.01 -3.49
N GLY A 114 5.48 1.38 -3.67
CA GLY A 114 5.90 2.34 -4.70
C GLY A 114 5.68 1.81 -6.12
N HIS A 115 5.94 0.52 -6.36
CA HIS A 115 5.63 -0.15 -7.63
C HIS A 115 4.11 -0.24 -7.84
N ALA A 116 3.35 -0.56 -6.78
CA ALA A 116 1.90 -0.61 -6.85
C ALA A 116 1.29 0.75 -7.24
N LYS A 117 1.85 1.87 -6.75
CA LYS A 117 1.41 3.21 -7.14
C LYS A 117 1.48 3.39 -8.66
N VAL A 118 2.62 3.08 -9.27
CA VAL A 118 2.82 3.24 -10.72
C VAL A 118 1.90 2.29 -11.49
N ALA A 119 1.85 1.02 -11.12
CA ALA A 119 1.02 0.02 -11.79
C ALA A 119 -0.49 0.38 -11.74
N PHE A 120 -1.00 0.86 -10.60
CA PHE A 120 -2.37 1.34 -10.49
C PHE A 120 -2.62 2.62 -11.31
N LEU A 121 -1.69 3.58 -11.29
CA LEU A 121 -1.81 4.80 -12.10
C LEU A 121 -1.89 4.45 -13.59
N GLU A 122 -1.00 3.60 -14.08
CA GLU A 122 -0.96 3.18 -15.50
C GLU A 122 -2.24 2.43 -15.88
N ARG A 123 -2.76 1.52 -15.03
CA ARG A 123 -4.04 0.84 -15.28
C ARG A 123 -5.22 1.82 -15.29
N GLU A 124 -5.27 2.78 -14.35
CA GLU A 124 -6.33 3.79 -14.32
C GLU A 124 -6.29 4.68 -15.56
N PHE A 125 -5.10 5.10 -16.01
CA PHE A 125 -4.98 5.87 -17.26
C PHE A 125 -5.40 5.05 -18.49
N ALA A 126 -4.99 3.78 -18.57
CA ALA A 126 -5.45 2.91 -19.63
C ALA A 126 -6.97 2.76 -19.64
N ASN A 127 -7.62 2.69 -18.47
CA ASN A 127 -9.08 2.68 -18.36
C ASN A 127 -9.70 4.02 -18.80
N ILE A 128 -9.18 5.17 -18.31
CA ILE A 128 -9.70 6.51 -18.60
C ILE A 128 -9.61 6.82 -20.11
N TYR A 129 -8.50 6.46 -20.74
CA TYR A 129 -8.26 6.74 -22.16
C TYR A 129 -8.66 5.59 -23.09
N ASN A 130 -9.37 4.57 -22.60
CA ASN A 130 -9.76 3.38 -23.38
C ASN A 130 -8.58 2.82 -24.18
N GLY A 131 -7.47 2.63 -23.50
CA GLY A 131 -6.17 2.25 -24.05
C GLY A 131 -5.65 0.93 -23.51
N LYS A 132 -4.38 0.66 -23.77
CA LYS A 132 -3.69 -0.59 -23.40
C LYS A 132 -2.67 -0.37 -22.29
N LEU A 133 -2.49 -1.39 -21.47
CA LEU A 133 -1.41 -1.50 -20.49
C LEU A 133 -0.62 -2.78 -20.73
N PHE A 134 0.69 -2.64 -20.93
CA PHE A 134 1.60 -3.77 -21.11
C PHE A 134 2.41 -4.04 -19.84
N LEU A 135 2.67 -5.32 -19.56
CA LEU A 135 3.67 -5.73 -18.58
C LEU A 135 5.00 -5.94 -19.33
N TYR A 136 5.99 -5.13 -19.00
CA TYR A 136 7.28 -5.16 -19.66
C TYR A 136 8.40 -5.42 -18.64
N PHE A 137 8.92 -6.64 -18.58
CA PHE A 137 10.07 -6.92 -17.73
C PHE A 137 11.37 -6.37 -18.35
N ASP A 138 11.95 -5.34 -17.70
CA ASP A 138 13.25 -4.80 -18.08
C ASP A 138 14.37 -5.67 -17.50
N ASP A 139 14.55 -6.83 -18.12
CA ASP A 139 15.46 -7.89 -17.68
C ASP A 139 16.76 -7.88 -18.50
N THR A 140 17.52 -6.78 -18.39
CA THR A 140 18.79 -6.57 -19.11
C THR A 140 20.02 -6.62 -18.21
N ASN A 141 19.88 -7.12 -16.98
CA ASN A 141 20.98 -7.24 -16.00
C ASN A 141 21.11 -8.64 -15.42
N PRO A 142 21.83 -9.54 -16.09
CA PRO A 142 21.91 -10.96 -15.70
C PRO A 142 22.48 -11.22 -14.28
N GLU A 143 23.20 -10.24 -13.71
CA GLU A 143 23.77 -10.37 -12.37
C GLU A 143 22.73 -10.24 -11.23
N LYS A 144 21.59 -9.60 -11.49
CA LYS A 144 20.64 -9.22 -10.44
C LYS A 144 19.27 -9.87 -10.57
N GLU A 145 18.89 -10.19 -11.79
CA GLU A 145 17.56 -10.63 -12.15
C GLU A 145 17.40 -12.13 -11.96
N LYS A 146 16.20 -12.54 -11.55
CA LYS A 146 15.88 -13.93 -11.27
C LYS A 146 14.43 -14.25 -11.62
N GLN A 147 14.16 -15.49 -12.02
CA GLN A 147 12.81 -15.99 -12.25
C GLN A 147 11.92 -15.84 -11.01
N GLU A 148 12.47 -16.07 -9.81
CA GLU A 148 11.79 -15.87 -8.53
C GLU A 148 11.11 -14.48 -8.42
N TYR A 149 11.79 -13.43 -8.88
CA TYR A 149 11.24 -12.07 -8.82
C TYR A 149 10.17 -11.82 -9.88
N VAL A 150 10.33 -12.39 -11.07
CA VAL A 150 9.29 -12.36 -12.11
C VAL A 150 8.01 -13.00 -11.58
N ASP A 151 8.12 -14.21 -11.00
CA ASP A 151 6.96 -14.94 -10.46
C ASP A 151 6.32 -14.18 -9.30
N ALA A 152 7.14 -13.57 -8.43
CA ALA A 152 6.66 -12.74 -7.33
C ALA A 152 5.90 -11.50 -7.83
N PHE A 153 6.43 -10.78 -8.84
CA PHE A 153 5.73 -9.64 -9.44
C PHE A 153 4.39 -10.05 -10.03
N LYS A 154 4.35 -11.14 -10.81
CA LYS A 154 3.10 -11.63 -11.42
C LYS A 154 2.06 -11.98 -10.36
N LYS A 155 2.45 -12.73 -9.32
CA LYS A 155 1.59 -13.09 -8.21
C LYS A 155 1.04 -11.85 -7.47
N ASP A 156 1.89 -10.85 -7.26
CA ASP A 156 1.50 -9.64 -6.55
C ASP A 156 0.58 -8.74 -7.41
N LEU A 157 0.83 -8.63 -8.72
CA LEU A 157 -0.01 -7.90 -9.67
C LEU A 157 -1.38 -8.56 -9.83
N GLU A 158 -1.43 -9.89 -9.93
CA GLU A 158 -2.67 -10.67 -9.95
C GLU A 158 -3.48 -10.43 -8.67
N TRP A 159 -2.83 -10.53 -7.50
CA TRP A 159 -3.47 -10.27 -6.21
C TRP A 159 -4.00 -8.83 -6.08
N LEU A 160 -3.29 -7.85 -6.64
CA LEU A 160 -3.75 -6.46 -6.71
C LEU A 160 -4.91 -6.25 -7.69
N GLY A 161 -5.22 -7.24 -8.53
CA GLY A 161 -6.27 -7.14 -9.56
C GLY A 161 -5.87 -6.25 -10.74
N ILE A 162 -4.57 -6.16 -11.05
CA ILE A 162 -4.05 -5.37 -12.17
C ILE A 162 -3.84 -6.31 -13.37
N ASN A 163 -4.67 -6.16 -14.39
CA ASN A 163 -4.60 -6.93 -15.62
C ASN A 163 -3.81 -6.19 -16.70
N PHE A 164 -3.13 -6.94 -17.56
CA PHE A 164 -2.35 -6.44 -18.68
C PHE A 164 -2.91 -6.96 -20.00
N ASP A 165 -2.76 -6.16 -21.06
CA ASP A 165 -3.21 -6.53 -22.40
C ASP A 165 -2.19 -7.41 -23.13
N ASP A 166 -0.91 -7.31 -22.76
CA ASP A 166 0.18 -8.14 -23.27
C ASP A 166 1.37 -8.12 -22.32
N GLU A 167 2.28 -9.09 -22.46
CA GLU A 167 3.49 -9.24 -21.66
C GLU A 167 4.70 -9.51 -22.53
N TYR A 168 5.82 -8.83 -22.28
CA TYR A 168 7.08 -9.07 -22.98
C TYR A 168 8.30 -8.79 -22.10
N TYR A 169 9.45 -9.30 -22.55
CA TYR A 169 10.73 -9.23 -21.87
C TYR A 169 11.75 -8.53 -22.74
N ALA A 170 12.58 -7.68 -22.15
CA ALA A 170 13.68 -7.04 -22.83
C ALA A 170 14.65 -8.08 -23.40
N SER A 171 14.98 -9.10 -22.62
CA SER A 171 15.93 -10.15 -23.01
C SER A 171 15.51 -10.98 -24.22
N ASP A 172 14.22 -11.02 -24.57
CA ASP A 172 13.73 -11.70 -25.78
C ASP A 172 13.93 -10.86 -27.05
N ASN A 173 14.29 -9.58 -26.92
CA ASN A 173 14.43 -8.64 -28.03
C ASN A 173 15.89 -8.20 -28.29
N LEU A 174 16.89 -8.87 -27.71
CA LEU A 174 18.29 -8.45 -27.78
C LEU A 174 18.82 -8.37 -29.22
N GLU A 175 18.46 -9.32 -30.09
CA GLU A 175 18.90 -9.29 -31.50
C GLU A 175 18.40 -8.02 -32.20
N LYS A 176 17.17 -7.62 -31.94
CA LYS A 176 16.62 -6.38 -32.45
C LYS A 176 17.31 -5.14 -31.89
N ILE A 177 17.67 -5.17 -30.62
CA ILE A 177 18.46 -4.11 -29.97
C ILE A 177 19.86 -4.00 -30.65
N TYR A 178 20.49 -5.12 -31.02
CA TYR A 178 21.75 -5.10 -31.73
C TYR A 178 21.62 -4.52 -33.16
N GLU A 179 20.52 -4.80 -33.86
CA GLU A 179 20.23 -4.16 -35.15
C GLU A 179 20.17 -2.62 -35.02
N TYR A 180 19.51 -2.12 -33.95
CA TYR A 180 19.47 -0.68 -33.67
C TYR A 180 20.83 -0.13 -33.25
N ALA A 181 21.65 -0.88 -32.53
CA ALA A 181 23.02 -0.50 -32.20
C ALA A 181 23.86 -0.33 -33.47
N ILE A 182 23.80 -1.30 -34.39
CA ILE A 182 24.45 -1.23 -35.70
C ILE A 182 23.95 -0.03 -36.51
N LYS A 183 22.64 0.25 -36.50
CA LYS A 183 22.06 1.42 -37.14
C LYS A 183 22.59 2.73 -36.58
N LEU A 184 22.74 2.84 -35.24
CA LEU A 184 23.34 4.02 -34.59
C LEU A 184 24.81 4.22 -35.02
N ILE A 185 25.59 3.13 -35.10
CA ILE A 185 26.99 3.19 -35.55
C ILE A 185 27.04 3.67 -37.01
N LYS A 186 26.22 3.08 -37.88
CA LYS A 186 26.14 3.50 -39.32
C LYS A 186 25.73 4.94 -39.49
N ASN A 187 24.91 5.47 -38.59
CA ASN A 187 24.49 6.88 -38.58
C ASN A 187 25.54 7.82 -37.94
N GLY A 188 26.70 7.30 -37.52
CA GLY A 188 27.74 8.07 -36.84
C GLY A 188 27.29 8.62 -35.48
N LYS A 189 26.35 7.92 -34.78
CA LYS A 189 25.78 8.34 -33.50
C LYS A 189 26.17 7.44 -32.33
N ALA A 190 26.96 6.40 -32.57
CA ALA A 190 27.53 5.55 -31.53
C ALA A 190 28.95 5.10 -31.91
N TYR A 191 29.74 4.84 -30.90
CA TYR A 191 31.12 4.38 -31.05
C TYR A 191 31.49 3.36 -29.95
N VAL A 192 32.43 2.46 -30.27
CA VAL A 192 32.98 1.51 -29.31
C VAL A 192 34.12 2.17 -28.52
N CYS A 193 34.03 2.11 -27.20
CA CYS A 193 35.02 2.67 -26.29
C CYS A 193 35.68 1.55 -25.49
N MET A 194 37.01 1.51 -25.50
CA MET A 194 37.84 0.53 -24.80
C MET A 194 38.54 1.14 -23.56
N CYS A 195 38.08 2.30 -23.09
CA CYS A 195 38.54 2.85 -21.81
C CYS A 195 37.95 2.01 -20.66
N ASP A 196 38.70 1.88 -19.57
CA ASP A 196 38.24 1.29 -18.34
C ASP A 196 37.09 2.10 -17.70
N PRO A 197 36.26 1.45 -16.86
CA PRO A 197 35.08 2.10 -16.29
C PRO A 197 35.38 3.36 -15.44
N GLU A 198 36.53 3.41 -14.79
CA GLU A 198 36.93 4.57 -13.97
C GLU A 198 37.31 5.77 -14.84
N THR A 199 38.06 5.53 -15.90
CA THR A 199 38.39 6.55 -16.91
C THR A 199 37.12 7.08 -17.59
N ILE A 200 36.17 6.21 -17.95
CA ILE A 200 34.88 6.64 -18.51
C ILE A 200 34.15 7.54 -17.53
N ARG A 201 34.06 7.17 -16.25
CA ARG A 201 33.38 7.94 -15.22
C ARG A 201 34.03 9.32 -15.01
N ARG A 202 35.37 9.35 -14.90
CA ARG A 202 36.15 10.58 -14.71
C ARG A 202 35.98 11.52 -15.90
N ASN A 203 36.08 11.00 -17.11
CA ASN A 203 35.96 11.80 -18.35
C ASN A 203 34.55 12.38 -18.49
N ARG A 204 33.52 11.60 -18.23
CA ARG A 204 32.12 12.08 -18.23
C ARG A 204 31.90 13.18 -17.20
N PHE A 205 32.47 13.03 -16.00
CA PHE A 205 32.35 14.05 -14.94
C PHE A 205 33.03 15.37 -15.39
N ASN A 206 34.23 15.30 -15.93
CA ASN A 206 35.04 16.47 -16.32
C ASN A 206 34.70 17.00 -17.70
N GLY A 207 33.82 16.39 -18.48
CA GLY A 207 33.49 16.80 -19.85
C GLY A 207 34.63 16.54 -20.86
N VAL A 208 35.50 15.55 -20.61
CA VAL A 208 36.66 15.22 -21.45
C VAL A 208 36.26 14.17 -22.48
N GLU A 209 36.54 14.47 -23.76
CA GLU A 209 36.28 13.53 -24.85
C GLU A 209 37.23 12.34 -24.86
N CYS A 210 36.69 11.17 -25.20
CA CYS A 210 37.47 9.96 -25.36
C CYS A 210 38.12 9.92 -26.75
N VAL A 211 39.34 9.41 -26.84
CA VAL A 211 40.07 9.26 -28.13
C VAL A 211 39.32 8.35 -29.11
N HIS A 212 38.58 7.35 -28.59
CA HIS A 212 37.80 6.40 -29.41
C HIS A 212 36.59 7.05 -30.14
N ARG A 213 36.21 8.27 -29.80
CA ARG A 213 35.19 9.05 -30.56
C ARG A 213 35.60 9.30 -32.02
N ARG A 214 36.89 9.18 -32.33
CA ARG A 214 37.46 9.46 -33.68
C ARG A 214 37.52 8.23 -34.56
N HIS A 215 37.13 7.04 -34.07
CA HIS A 215 37.03 5.83 -34.87
C HIS A 215 36.06 6.05 -36.05
N SER A 216 36.45 5.54 -37.23
CA SER A 216 35.57 5.53 -38.40
C SER A 216 34.33 4.65 -38.16
N ILE A 217 33.34 4.76 -39.03
CA ILE A 217 32.15 3.90 -38.97
C ILE A 217 32.55 2.42 -39.12
N GLU A 218 33.47 2.14 -40.06
CA GLU A 218 33.97 0.80 -40.36
C GLU A 218 34.72 0.20 -39.17
N GLU A 219 35.57 0.99 -38.52
CA GLU A 219 36.27 0.56 -37.29
C GLU A 219 35.27 0.24 -36.15
N ASN A 220 34.30 1.11 -35.96
CA ASN A 220 33.28 0.88 -34.93
C ASN A 220 32.41 -0.34 -35.22
N LEU A 221 32.03 -0.61 -36.47
CA LEU A 221 31.28 -1.81 -36.86
C LEU A 221 32.10 -3.07 -36.59
N LYS A 222 33.40 -3.06 -36.96
CA LYS A 222 34.29 -4.19 -36.68
C LYS A 222 34.49 -4.42 -35.20
N LEU A 223 34.70 -3.37 -34.41
CA LEU A 223 34.85 -3.50 -32.94
C LEU A 223 33.56 -3.99 -32.29
N PHE A 224 32.39 -3.57 -32.78
CA PHE A 224 31.11 -4.05 -32.27
C PHE A 224 30.87 -5.53 -32.62
N GLU A 225 31.25 -5.96 -33.81
CA GLU A 225 31.29 -7.38 -34.21
C GLU A 225 32.23 -8.18 -33.30
N ASP A 226 33.42 -7.65 -33.00
CA ASP A 226 34.37 -8.26 -32.07
C ASP A 226 33.80 -8.36 -30.65
N MET A 227 32.99 -7.38 -30.19
CA MET A 227 32.24 -7.47 -28.93
C MET A 227 31.21 -8.60 -28.99
N LEU A 228 30.42 -8.72 -30.07
CA LEU A 228 29.41 -9.78 -30.24
C LEU A 228 30.06 -11.18 -30.24
N ASN A 229 31.24 -11.29 -30.85
CA ASN A 229 32.02 -12.54 -30.91
C ASN A 229 32.82 -12.84 -29.64
N GLY A 230 32.66 -12.05 -28.57
CA GLY A 230 33.27 -12.30 -27.26
C GLY A 230 34.78 -12.08 -27.20
N LYS A 231 35.36 -11.29 -28.08
CA LYS A 231 36.80 -10.99 -28.10
C LYS A 231 37.26 -10.07 -26.96
N PHE A 232 36.34 -9.47 -26.26
CA PHE A 232 36.61 -8.61 -25.12
C PHE A 232 36.13 -9.23 -23.79
N GLU A 233 36.88 -8.97 -22.74
CA GLU A 233 36.46 -9.30 -21.39
C GLU A 233 35.46 -8.27 -20.83
N GLU A 234 34.82 -8.61 -19.71
CA GLU A 234 33.96 -7.64 -19.00
C GLU A 234 34.75 -6.38 -18.64
N GLY A 235 34.17 -5.21 -18.95
CA GLY A 235 34.82 -3.92 -18.75
C GLY A 235 35.86 -3.54 -19.84
N GLY A 236 36.20 -4.46 -20.75
CA GLY A 236 37.20 -4.21 -21.81
C GLY A 236 36.68 -3.37 -22.97
N ALA A 237 35.37 -3.42 -23.25
CA ALA A 237 34.75 -2.58 -24.28
C ALA A 237 33.29 -2.28 -23.94
N VAL A 238 32.78 -1.14 -24.37
CA VAL A 238 31.37 -0.73 -24.26
C VAL A 238 30.95 0.05 -25.52
N LEU A 239 29.70 -0.09 -25.94
CA LEU A 239 29.11 0.82 -26.94
C LEU A 239 28.63 2.08 -26.23
N ARG A 240 28.97 3.25 -26.74
CA ARG A 240 28.57 4.56 -26.20
C ARG A 240 27.84 5.38 -27.25
N PHE A 241 26.85 6.17 -26.80
CA PHE A 241 26.21 7.19 -27.63
C PHE A 241 27.19 8.34 -27.87
N LEU A 242 27.26 8.85 -29.10
CA LEU A 242 28.04 10.03 -29.41
C LEU A 242 27.19 11.27 -29.05
N GLY A 243 27.29 11.68 -27.80
CA GLY A 243 26.54 12.79 -27.23
C GLY A 243 27.35 14.10 -27.19
N ASP A 244 26.95 14.99 -26.30
CA ASP A 244 27.63 16.24 -26.02
C ASP A 244 28.36 16.19 -24.67
N MET A 245 29.69 16.11 -24.69
CA MET A 245 30.54 16.07 -23.50
C MET A 245 30.55 17.37 -22.70
N GLN A 246 30.08 18.49 -23.31
CA GLN A 246 29.97 19.80 -22.63
C GLN A 246 28.55 20.07 -22.09
N SER A 247 27.62 19.16 -22.36
CA SER A 247 26.23 19.31 -21.86
C SER A 247 26.19 19.49 -20.36
N LYS A 248 25.34 20.40 -19.87
CA LYS A 248 25.01 20.54 -18.44
C LYS A 248 24.26 19.29 -17.91
N ASN A 249 23.51 18.64 -18.79
CA ASN A 249 22.88 17.36 -18.52
C ASN A 249 23.90 16.22 -18.65
N THR A 250 24.40 15.70 -17.53
CA THR A 250 25.41 14.63 -17.51
C THR A 250 24.95 13.33 -18.17
N ALA A 251 23.62 13.12 -18.33
CA ALA A 251 23.10 11.97 -19.06
C ALA A 251 23.47 12.02 -20.54
N MET A 252 23.67 13.21 -21.11
CA MET A 252 24.07 13.43 -22.53
C MET A 252 25.57 13.26 -22.80
N ARG A 253 26.40 13.15 -21.75
CA ARG A 253 27.86 13.05 -21.87
C ARG A 253 28.30 11.64 -22.22
N ASP A 254 28.19 11.26 -23.47
CA ASP A 254 28.54 9.93 -24.01
C ASP A 254 28.16 8.75 -23.12
N PRO A 255 26.85 8.53 -22.87
CA PRO A 255 26.40 7.43 -22.01
C PRO A 255 26.72 6.08 -22.66
N THR A 256 26.92 5.08 -21.80
CA THR A 256 27.03 3.68 -22.21
C THR A 256 25.66 3.17 -22.65
N LEU A 257 25.58 2.58 -23.82
CA LEU A 257 24.39 1.96 -24.41
C LEU A 257 24.37 0.45 -24.21
N ILE A 258 25.51 -0.23 -24.48
CA ILE A 258 25.67 -1.69 -24.36
C ILE A 258 26.96 -1.99 -23.60
N ARG A 259 26.90 -2.98 -22.72
CA ARG A 259 28.00 -3.48 -21.90
C ARG A 259 28.16 -5.00 -22.04
N ILE A 260 29.35 -5.51 -21.75
CA ILE A 260 29.65 -6.94 -21.72
C ILE A 260 29.36 -7.46 -20.31
N LYS A 261 28.56 -8.54 -20.24
CA LYS A 261 28.29 -9.32 -19.02
C LYS A 261 28.26 -10.79 -19.39
N LYS A 262 29.14 -11.60 -18.77
CA LYS A 262 29.30 -13.03 -19.05
C LYS A 262 28.49 -13.90 -18.07
N THR A 263 27.87 -13.31 -17.06
CA THR A 263 26.98 -14.02 -16.14
C THR A 263 25.78 -14.60 -16.89
N PRO A 264 25.46 -15.90 -16.71
CA PRO A 264 24.30 -16.52 -17.33
C PRO A 264 23.00 -15.80 -16.94
N HIS A 265 22.18 -15.47 -17.93
CA HIS A 265 20.88 -14.87 -17.69
C HIS A 265 19.82 -15.91 -17.33
N TYR A 266 18.90 -15.60 -16.40
CA TYR A 266 17.91 -16.55 -15.91
C TYR A 266 16.97 -17.13 -17.00
N ARG A 267 16.71 -16.37 -18.11
CA ARG A 267 15.90 -16.81 -19.26
C ARG A 267 16.76 -17.24 -20.46
N GLN A 268 17.79 -16.48 -20.77
CA GLN A 268 18.57 -16.65 -22.00
C GLN A 268 19.82 -17.53 -21.80
N GLY A 269 20.13 -17.92 -20.55
CA GLY A 269 21.34 -18.69 -20.25
C GLY A 269 22.60 -17.96 -20.73
N ASN A 270 23.47 -18.68 -21.44
CA ASN A 270 24.72 -18.16 -21.97
C ASN A 270 24.62 -17.67 -23.44
N LYS A 271 23.38 -17.51 -23.98
CA LYS A 271 23.17 -17.14 -25.39
C LYS A 271 23.76 -15.77 -25.72
N TYR A 272 23.67 -14.83 -24.78
CA TYR A 272 24.10 -13.45 -24.99
C TYR A 272 25.10 -13.01 -23.93
N ILE A 273 26.05 -12.19 -24.35
CA ILE A 273 27.06 -11.54 -23.50
C ILE A 273 27.00 -10.02 -23.57
N LEU A 274 26.30 -9.46 -24.54
CA LEU A 274 26.10 -8.02 -24.68
C LEU A 274 24.71 -7.63 -24.13
N TRP A 275 24.70 -6.70 -23.20
CA TRP A 275 23.51 -6.30 -22.51
C TRP A 275 23.30 -4.79 -22.60
N PRO A 276 22.15 -4.35 -23.10
CA PRO A 276 21.84 -2.92 -23.19
C PRO A 276 21.65 -2.33 -21.79
N THR A 277 21.85 -1.04 -21.69
CA THR A 277 21.45 -0.26 -20.52
C THR A 277 20.00 0.20 -20.66
N TYR A 278 19.40 0.60 -19.55
CA TYR A 278 18.06 1.21 -19.52
C TYR A 278 17.89 2.31 -20.58
N ASP A 279 18.88 3.21 -20.70
CA ASP A 279 18.79 4.36 -21.60
C ASP A 279 18.73 3.98 -23.08
N PHE A 280 19.22 2.81 -23.46
CA PHE A 280 19.16 2.31 -24.82
C PHE A 280 17.97 1.38 -25.06
N ASN A 281 17.76 0.44 -24.16
CA ASN A 281 16.72 -0.57 -24.27
C ASN A 281 15.32 0.04 -24.20
N THR A 282 15.01 0.74 -23.10
CA THR A 282 13.64 1.18 -22.80
C THR A 282 13.02 2.07 -23.88
N PRO A 283 13.67 3.16 -24.38
CA PRO A 283 13.05 4.00 -25.40
C PRO A 283 12.79 3.25 -26.72
N ILE A 284 13.67 2.33 -27.11
CA ILE A 284 13.50 1.53 -28.33
C ILE A 284 12.31 0.58 -28.14
N MET A 285 12.25 -0.14 -27.01
CA MET A 285 11.16 -1.06 -26.70
C MET A 285 9.82 -0.33 -26.64
N ASP A 286 9.76 0.83 -25.97
CA ASP A 286 8.55 1.66 -25.92
C ASP A 286 8.08 2.05 -27.33
N SER A 287 9.02 2.41 -28.23
CA SER A 287 8.70 2.80 -29.60
C SER A 287 8.18 1.64 -30.44
N ILE A 288 8.86 0.48 -30.43
CA ILE A 288 8.51 -0.68 -31.29
C ILE A 288 7.26 -1.42 -30.82
N HIS A 289 6.96 -1.42 -29.50
CA HIS A 289 5.73 -2.00 -28.95
C HIS A 289 4.54 -1.04 -28.94
N GLY A 290 4.68 0.15 -29.52
CA GLY A 290 3.54 1.06 -29.71
C GLY A 290 3.12 1.82 -28.44
N VAL A 291 3.97 1.89 -27.41
CA VAL A 291 3.72 2.70 -26.20
C VAL A 291 3.62 4.17 -26.57
N THR A 292 2.49 4.81 -26.30
CA THR A 292 2.25 6.24 -26.63
C THR A 292 2.59 7.16 -25.48
N ASP A 293 2.47 6.68 -24.24
CA ASP A 293 2.64 7.45 -23.02
C ASP A 293 3.47 6.66 -22.01
N VAL A 294 4.58 7.23 -21.61
CA VAL A 294 5.51 6.68 -20.64
C VAL A 294 5.33 7.39 -19.31
N ILE A 295 4.94 6.66 -18.26
CA ILE A 295 4.87 7.19 -16.92
C ILE A 295 6.07 6.66 -16.15
N ARG A 296 6.84 7.54 -15.50
CA ARG A 296 8.04 7.17 -14.76
C ARG A 296 8.40 8.16 -13.66
N SER A 297 9.24 7.70 -12.72
CA SER A 297 9.71 8.53 -11.64
C SER A 297 10.48 9.77 -12.12
N LYS A 298 10.28 10.90 -11.47
CA LYS A 298 11.01 12.17 -11.65
C LYS A 298 12.54 12.00 -11.63
N GLU A 299 13.07 10.99 -10.96
CA GLU A 299 14.51 10.69 -10.95
C GLU A 299 15.09 10.42 -12.34
N TYR A 300 14.25 10.00 -13.29
CA TYR A 300 14.61 9.75 -14.68
C TYR A 300 14.44 10.99 -15.58
N GLU A 301 14.12 12.16 -15.03
CA GLU A 301 13.84 13.37 -15.81
C GLU A 301 15.03 13.77 -16.71
N LEU A 302 16.26 13.75 -16.17
CA LEU A 302 17.48 14.05 -16.93
C LEU A 302 17.73 13.08 -18.08
N ARG A 303 17.19 11.86 -18.04
CA ARG A 303 17.33 10.85 -19.09
C ARG A 303 16.37 11.07 -20.26
N THR A 304 15.37 11.95 -20.10
CA THR A 304 14.39 12.23 -21.16
C THR A 304 15.04 12.76 -22.42
N GLU A 305 15.96 13.71 -22.29
CA GLU A 305 16.69 14.29 -23.42
C GLU A 305 17.48 13.21 -24.18
N LEU A 306 18.20 12.34 -23.47
CA LEU A 306 18.94 11.23 -24.05
C LEU A 306 18.03 10.24 -24.79
N ASN A 307 16.92 9.83 -24.14
CA ASN A 307 15.97 8.88 -24.74
C ASN A 307 15.39 9.44 -26.06
N LEU A 308 15.03 10.73 -26.08
CA LEU A 308 14.52 11.37 -27.28
C LEU A 308 15.62 11.53 -28.37
N ALA A 309 16.88 11.83 -27.99
CA ALA A 309 18.00 11.91 -28.91
C ALA A 309 18.31 10.55 -29.56
N ILE A 310 18.23 9.45 -28.83
CA ILE A 310 18.39 8.09 -29.36
C ILE A 310 17.29 7.76 -30.37
N LEU A 311 16.02 8.05 -30.01
CA LEU A 311 14.88 7.82 -30.91
C LEU A 311 14.98 8.66 -32.19
N ASP A 312 15.43 9.91 -32.09
CA ASP A 312 15.70 10.77 -33.27
C ASP A 312 16.78 10.18 -34.15
N ALA A 313 17.92 9.80 -33.57
CA ALA A 313 19.03 9.22 -34.33
C ALA A 313 18.65 7.91 -35.04
N LEU A 314 17.65 7.17 -34.49
CA LEU A 314 17.11 5.94 -35.07
C LEU A 314 15.90 6.17 -35.98
N GLN A 315 15.34 7.37 -36.02
CA GLN A 315 14.09 7.72 -36.72
C GLN A 315 12.92 6.87 -36.24
N LEU A 316 12.84 6.69 -34.92
CA LEU A 316 11.78 5.95 -34.23
C LEU A 316 10.73 6.90 -33.68
N ARG A 317 9.51 6.37 -33.47
CA ARG A 317 8.41 7.10 -32.88
C ARG A 317 8.73 7.48 -31.43
N LYS A 318 8.44 8.71 -31.04
CA LYS A 318 8.63 9.22 -29.67
C LYS A 318 7.35 9.12 -28.86
N PRO A 319 7.34 8.42 -27.73
CA PRO A 319 6.24 8.49 -26.79
C PRO A 319 6.22 9.83 -26.04
N ARG A 320 5.06 10.21 -25.52
CA ARG A 320 4.96 11.28 -24.51
C ARG A 320 5.52 10.78 -23.19
N ILE A 321 6.31 11.58 -22.51
CA ILE A 321 6.96 11.18 -21.25
C ILE A 321 6.40 12.02 -20.10
N HIS A 322 5.85 11.35 -19.10
CA HIS A 322 5.24 11.95 -17.93
C HIS A 322 6.04 11.54 -16.68
N HIS A 323 6.32 12.52 -15.82
CA HIS A 323 7.07 12.28 -14.58
C HIS A 323 6.18 12.44 -13.37
N GLU A 324 6.29 11.51 -12.43
CA GLU A 324 5.63 11.53 -11.14
C GLU A 324 6.65 11.43 -10.00
N ALA A 325 6.29 11.89 -8.80
CA ALA A 325 7.17 11.78 -7.64
C ALA A 325 7.06 10.41 -6.98
N ARG A 326 8.16 9.96 -6.38
CA ARG A 326 8.18 8.73 -5.57
C ARG A 326 7.24 8.82 -4.39
N LEU A 327 6.66 7.68 -4.04
CA LEU A 327 5.97 7.48 -2.76
C LEU A 327 6.98 6.94 -1.75
N VAL A 328 7.21 7.68 -0.69
CA VAL A 328 8.07 7.29 0.42
C VAL A 328 7.20 7.02 1.65
N ILE A 329 7.36 5.85 2.26
CA ILE A 329 6.73 5.54 3.55
C ILE A 329 7.73 5.85 4.65
N LYS A 330 7.29 6.63 5.62
CA LYS A 330 8.11 7.05 6.76
C LYS A 330 8.54 5.83 7.58
N ASP A 331 9.78 5.83 8.01
CA ASP A 331 10.35 4.85 8.95
C ASP A 331 10.33 3.39 8.47
N VAL A 332 10.15 3.17 7.14
CA VAL A 332 10.19 1.84 6.52
C VAL A 332 11.11 1.83 5.30
N PRO A 333 12.13 0.98 5.27
CA PRO A 333 13.02 0.87 4.12
C PRO A 333 12.34 0.16 2.93
N THR A 334 12.57 0.68 1.73
CA THR A 334 12.13 0.07 0.46
C THR A 334 13.29 -0.45 -0.38
N GLN A 335 14.53 -0.04 -0.07
CA GLN A 335 15.70 -0.44 -0.84
C GLN A 335 16.06 -1.90 -0.55
N LYS A 336 16.14 -2.72 -1.63
CA LYS A 336 16.51 -4.14 -1.56
C LYS A 336 17.77 -4.40 -0.73
N ARG A 337 18.83 -3.57 -0.91
CA ARG A 337 20.09 -3.73 -0.17
C ARG A 337 19.89 -3.62 1.34
N VAL A 338 19.05 -2.69 1.78
CA VAL A 338 18.75 -2.49 3.20
C VAL A 338 17.93 -3.66 3.73
N ILE A 339 16.87 -4.06 3.00
CA ILE A 339 16.03 -5.19 3.41
C ILE A 339 16.84 -6.49 3.48
N ASN A 340 17.68 -6.78 2.50
CA ASN A 340 18.57 -7.95 2.53
C ASN A 340 19.51 -7.96 3.74
N LYS A 341 20.04 -6.78 4.13
CA LYS A 341 20.84 -6.65 5.34
C LYS A 341 20.02 -6.96 6.59
N LEU A 342 18.81 -6.41 6.69
CA LEU A 342 17.92 -6.67 7.83
C LEU A 342 17.54 -8.17 7.96
N ILE A 343 17.35 -8.86 6.83
CA ILE A 343 17.11 -10.30 6.80
C ILE A 343 18.36 -11.06 7.27
N LYS A 344 19.54 -10.71 6.74
CA LYS A 344 20.81 -11.35 7.12
C LYS A 344 21.14 -11.17 8.60
N ASP A 345 20.82 -9.98 9.14
CA ASP A 345 21.05 -9.64 10.54
C ASP A 345 19.96 -10.23 11.47
N GLY A 346 18.98 -10.97 10.92
CA GLY A 346 17.89 -11.60 11.67
C GLY A 346 16.86 -10.60 12.25
N ILE A 347 16.87 -9.35 11.79
CA ILE A 347 15.95 -8.30 12.29
C ILE A 347 14.56 -8.48 11.69
N VAL A 348 14.46 -8.86 10.41
CA VAL A 348 13.21 -9.23 9.75
C VAL A 348 13.29 -10.65 9.23
N SER A 349 12.15 -11.36 9.20
CA SER A 349 12.06 -12.78 8.85
C SER A 349 12.22 -13.06 7.35
N GLY A 350 11.90 -12.06 6.51
CA GLY A 350 11.92 -12.18 5.05
C GLY A 350 11.31 -10.95 4.39
N PHE A 351 11.12 -11.02 3.07
CA PHE A 351 10.47 -9.93 2.33
C PHE A 351 8.97 -9.80 2.61
N ASP A 352 8.36 -10.81 3.20
CA ASP A 352 6.97 -10.83 3.65
C ASP A 352 6.80 -10.47 5.13
N ASP A 353 7.85 -10.00 5.81
CA ASP A 353 7.78 -9.57 7.20
C ASP A 353 6.76 -8.43 7.35
N PRO A 354 5.78 -8.53 8.28
CA PRO A 354 4.65 -7.59 8.38
C PRO A 354 5.04 -6.15 8.73
N ARG A 355 6.31 -5.89 9.04
CA ARG A 355 6.86 -4.55 9.28
C ARG A 355 7.32 -3.85 8.00
N LEU A 356 7.41 -4.57 6.87
CA LEU A 356 7.80 -4.05 5.57
C LEU A 356 6.60 -3.55 4.77
N VAL A 357 6.87 -2.86 3.66
CA VAL A 357 5.87 -2.37 2.70
C VAL A 357 6.03 -3.00 1.31
N THR A 358 6.60 -4.20 1.24
CA THR A 358 6.46 -5.07 0.08
C THR A 358 5.01 -5.51 -0.05
N ILE A 359 4.56 -5.84 -1.24
CA ILE A 359 3.17 -6.31 -1.44
C ILE A 359 2.92 -7.61 -0.69
N ALA A 360 3.90 -8.50 -0.67
CA ALA A 360 3.84 -9.74 0.11
C ALA A 360 3.66 -9.47 1.62
N ALA A 361 4.41 -8.51 2.18
CA ALA A 361 4.30 -8.11 3.58
C ALA A 361 2.93 -7.47 3.91
N LEU A 362 2.46 -6.55 3.06
CA LEU A 362 1.16 -5.91 3.22
C LEU A 362 0.03 -6.94 3.16
N ARG A 363 0.08 -7.89 2.20
CA ARG A 363 -0.86 -9.00 2.10
C ARG A 363 -0.84 -9.89 3.35
N ARG A 364 0.35 -10.27 3.83
CA ARG A 364 0.50 -11.06 5.05
C ARG A 364 -0.05 -10.33 6.28
N ARG A 365 0.14 -9.01 6.35
CA ARG A 365 -0.40 -8.17 7.41
C ARG A 365 -1.93 -8.01 7.33
N GLY A 366 -2.59 -8.33 6.21
CA GLY A 366 -4.04 -8.22 6.04
C GLY A 366 -4.50 -6.90 5.43
N ILE A 367 -3.61 -6.18 4.76
CA ILE A 367 -4.00 -5.01 3.97
C ILE A 367 -4.64 -5.50 2.67
N THR A 368 -5.77 -4.92 2.29
CA THR A 368 -6.52 -5.30 1.09
C THR A 368 -6.01 -4.58 -0.17
N PRO A 369 -6.14 -5.20 -1.36
CA PRO A 369 -5.83 -4.54 -2.64
C PRO A 369 -6.58 -3.23 -2.82
N GLU A 370 -7.84 -3.18 -2.40
CA GLU A 370 -8.69 -1.98 -2.48
C GLU A 370 -8.12 -0.84 -1.62
N ALA A 371 -7.64 -1.14 -0.40
CA ALA A 371 -7.01 -0.14 0.46
C ALA A 371 -5.73 0.41 -0.17
N ILE A 372 -4.87 -0.47 -0.72
CA ILE A 372 -3.65 -0.06 -1.42
C ILE A 372 -4.02 0.84 -2.60
N LYS A 373 -4.95 0.42 -3.45
CA LYS A 373 -5.42 1.20 -4.61
C LYS A 373 -5.90 2.59 -4.19
N LYS A 374 -6.81 2.67 -3.21
CA LYS A 374 -7.34 3.94 -2.70
C LYS A 374 -6.24 4.84 -2.15
N PHE A 375 -5.32 4.26 -1.39
CA PHE A 375 -4.21 4.99 -0.79
C PHE A 375 -3.26 5.56 -1.86
N VAL A 376 -2.77 4.75 -2.79
CA VAL A 376 -1.75 5.19 -3.76
C VAL A 376 -2.31 6.15 -4.80
N LEU A 377 -3.57 5.99 -5.22
CA LEU A 377 -4.19 6.88 -6.21
C LEU A 377 -4.48 8.30 -5.68
N ARG A 378 -4.49 8.51 -4.36
CA ARG A 378 -4.62 9.87 -3.77
C ARG A 378 -3.51 10.82 -4.21
N PHE A 379 -2.33 10.29 -4.56
CA PHE A 379 -1.17 11.11 -4.93
C PHE A 379 -1.15 11.47 -6.41
N GLY A 380 -1.92 10.76 -7.24
CA GLY A 380 -2.03 11.03 -8.68
C GLY A 380 -0.66 11.21 -9.34
N MET A 381 -0.58 12.17 -10.27
CA MET A 381 0.63 12.54 -11.00
C MET A 381 1.41 13.69 -10.35
N SER A 382 1.35 13.82 -9.02
CA SER A 382 2.13 14.85 -8.31
C SER A 382 3.63 14.70 -8.58
N ARG A 383 4.30 15.82 -8.85
CA ARG A 383 5.77 15.88 -8.96
C ARG A 383 6.47 16.23 -7.64
N VAL A 384 5.70 16.44 -6.57
CA VAL A 384 6.20 16.73 -5.23
C VAL A 384 6.32 15.43 -4.46
N GLU A 385 7.52 15.12 -3.98
CA GLU A 385 7.74 13.96 -3.13
C GLU A 385 6.96 14.10 -1.83
N SER A 386 6.27 13.03 -1.47
CA SER A 386 5.45 12.98 -0.28
C SER A 386 5.90 11.82 0.58
N THR A 387 6.32 12.14 1.80
CA THR A 387 6.59 11.13 2.84
C THR A 387 5.30 10.88 3.60
N MET A 388 4.84 9.63 3.59
CA MET A 388 3.56 9.24 4.16
C MET A 388 3.72 8.38 5.39
N ASP A 389 2.81 8.56 6.35
CA ASP A 389 2.68 7.66 7.49
C ASP A 389 1.91 6.40 7.05
N ILE A 390 2.40 5.22 7.44
CA ILE A 390 1.72 3.94 7.19
C ILE A 390 0.32 3.90 7.79
N ASN A 391 0.06 4.64 8.86
CA ASN A 391 -1.25 4.71 9.51
C ASN A 391 -2.34 5.20 8.56
N MET A 392 -2.02 6.03 7.57
CA MET A 392 -3.00 6.45 6.55
C MET A 392 -3.50 5.25 5.71
N LEU A 393 -2.64 4.30 5.39
CA LEU A 393 -3.02 3.07 4.70
C LEU A 393 -3.81 2.14 5.62
N LEU A 394 -3.39 2.03 6.89
CA LEU A 394 -4.10 1.22 7.90
C LEU A 394 -5.52 1.74 8.13
N ASP A 395 -5.71 3.06 8.19
CA ASP A 395 -7.03 3.69 8.35
C ASP A 395 -7.95 3.45 7.13
N GLU A 396 -7.40 3.51 5.90
CA GLU A 396 -8.18 3.15 4.71
C GLU A 396 -8.57 1.66 4.73
N ASN A 397 -7.64 0.80 5.12
CA ASN A 397 -7.92 -0.63 5.23
C ASN A 397 -8.98 -0.93 6.28
N ARG A 398 -8.91 -0.27 7.46
CA ARG A 398 -9.90 -0.41 8.53
C ARG A 398 -11.33 -0.15 8.04
N LYS A 399 -11.55 0.92 7.25
CA LYS A 399 -12.87 1.27 6.71
C LYS A 399 -13.45 0.18 5.81
N ILE A 400 -12.59 -0.59 5.16
CA ILE A 400 -12.99 -1.68 4.27
C ILE A 400 -13.28 -2.94 5.09
N ILE A 401 -12.33 -3.36 5.92
CA ILE A 401 -12.42 -4.62 6.65
C ILE A 401 -13.44 -4.58 7.80
N ASP A 402 -13.75 -3.40 8.34
CA ASP A 402 -14.75 -3.25 9.40
C ASP A 402 -16.11 -3.84 9.01
N LYS A 403 -16.45 -3.80 7.73
CA LYS A 403 -17.71 -4.33 7.19
C LYS A 403 -17.76 -5.86 7.10
N THR A 404 -16.62 -6.52 7.11
CA THR A 404 -16.50 -7.97 6.83
C THR A 404 -15.84 -8.77 7.94
N ALA A 405 -15.17 -8.11 8.90
CA ALA A 405 -14.47 -8.78 9.97
C ALA A 405 -15.43 -9.26 11.06
N LYS A 406 -15.37 -10.54 11.38
CA LYS A 406 -16.10 -11.11 12.53
C LYS A 406 -15.60 -10.50 13.82
N ARG A 407 -16.51 -10.24 14.76
CA ARG A 407 -16.22 -9.73 16.11
C ARG A 407 -16.02 -10.89 17.05
N LEU A 408 -14.88 -10.94 17.69
CA LEU A 408 -14.55 -11.95 18.70
C LEU A 408 -14.12 -11.29 20.01
N PHE A 409 -14.15 -12.05 21.09
CA PHE A 409 -13.59 -11.65 22.36
C PHE A 409 -12.18 -12.23 22.54
N GLY A 410 -11.29 -11.42 23.12
CA GLY A 410 -9.92 -11.81 23.44
C GLY A 410 -9.38 -10.92 24.56
N VAL A 411 -8.39 -11.41 25.26
CA VAL A 411 -7.72 -10.70 26.35
C VAL A 411 -6.22 -10.89 26.26
N ILE A 412 -5.47 -9.81 26.44
CA ILE A 412 -4.01 -9.82 26.50
C ILE A 412 -3.59 -9.78 27.98
N ASP A 413 -2.53 -10.50 28.34
CA ASP A 413 -2.09 -10.65 29.73
C ASP A 413 -3.26 -10.99 30.66
N PRO A 414 -3.88 -12.19 30.53
CA PRO A 414 -5.14 -12.53 31.19
C PRO A 414 -5.02 -12.55 32.70
N ILE A 415 -5.95 -11.87 33.39
CA ILE A 415 -6.16 -11.94 34.87
C ILE A 415 -7.47 -12.69 35.12
N GLU A 416 -7.43 -13.66 36.03
CA GLU A 416 -8.61 -14.44 36.36
C GLU A 416 -9.64 -13.61 37.14
N LEU A 417 -10.91 -13.73 36.75
CA LEU A 417 -12.06 -13.07 37.37
C LEU A 417 -13.07 -14.12 37.78
N GLU A 418 -13.28 -14.27 39.08
CA GLU A 418 -14.26 -15.18 39.67
C GLU A 418 -15.57 -14.45 39.96
N VAL A 419 -16.68 -14.92 39.39
CA VAL A 419 -18.01 -14.33 39.58
C VAL A 419 -18.80 -15.14 40.58
N ARG A 420 -19.25 -14.49 41.65
CA ARG A 420 -20.08 -15.08 42.69
C ARG A 420 -21.56 -14.70 42.51
N GLY A 421 -22.47 -15.58 42.93
CA GLY A 421 -23.90 -15.30 42.94
C GLY A 421 -24.62 -15.53 41.60
N VAL A 422 -23.96 -16.17 40.62
CA VAL A 422 -24.57 -16.55 39.34
C VAL A 422 -24.12 -17.95 38.95
N GLY A 423 -25.01 -18.72 38.34
CA GLY A 423 -24.68 -20.02 37.73
C GLY A 423 -24.20 -19.87 36.29
N LYS A 424 -24.17 -21.00 35.58
CA LYS A 424 -23.87 -20.97 34.12
C LYS A 424 -24.94 -20.18 33.37
N VAL A 425 -24.49 -19.40 32.39
CA VAL A 425 -25.34 -18.54 31.55
C VAL A 425 -25.13 -18.90 30.10
N HIS A 426 -26.19 -19.21 29.36
CA HIS A 426 -26.14 -19.38 27.93
C HIS A 426 -26.06 -18.00 27.24
N VAL A 427 -25.07 -17.81 26.37
CA VAL A 427 -24.89 -16.59 25.63
C VAL A 427 -25.04 -16.83 24.12
N LYS A 428 -25.66 -15.87 23.46
CA LYS A 428 -25.77 -15.80 21.98
C LYS A 428 -25.26 -14.46 21.50
N LEU A 429 -24.04 -14.46 21.01
CA LEU A 429 -23.31 -13.24 20.64
C LEU A 429 -23.24 -13.11 19.11
N ARG A 430 -23.57 -11.94 18.58
CA ARG A 430 -23.45 -11.67 17.15
C ARG A 430 -22.00 -11.66 16.71
N LEU A 431 -21.74 -12.21 15.51
CA LEU A 431 -20.42 -12.13 14.87
C LEU A 431 -20.15 -10.76 14.23
N HIS A 432 -21.19 -9.95 14.02
CA HIS A 432 -21.04 -8.56 13.57
C HIS A 432 -22.25 -7.72 14.03
N PRO A 433 -22.03 -6.46 14.47
CA PRO A 433 -23.14 -5.64 15.00
C PRO A 433 -24.15 -5.22 13.92
N ASN A 434 -23.71 -4.92 12.71
CA ASN A 434 -24.51 -4.31 11.63
C ASN A 434 -24.75 -5.23 10.43
N VAL A 435 -24.02 -6.32 10.29
CA VAL A 435 -24.12 -7.28 9.19
C VAL A 435 -24.52 -8.63 9.75
N ASP A 436 -25.47 -9.30 9.11
CA ASP A 436 -25.84 -10.66 9.53
C ASP A 436 -24.76 -11.66 9.08
N MET A 437 -23.87 -11.99 10.01
CA MET A 437 -22.83 -13.02 9.85
C MET A 437 -23.09 -14.25 10.72
N GLY A 438 -24.28 -14.31 11.35
CA GLY A 438 -24.62 -15.34 12.32
C GLY A 438 -24.17 -15.02 13.73
N TYR A 439 -24.15 -16.05 14.56
CA TYR A 439 -23.94 -15.96 16.01
C TYR A 439 -22.91 -17.00 16.43
N ARG A 440 -22.30 -16.76 17.60
CA ARG A 440 -21.60 -17.76 18.41
C ARG A 440 -22.38 -17.99 19.69
N GLU A 441 -22.57 -19.23 20.06
CA GLU A 441 -23.40 -19.63 21.20
C GLU A 441 -22.64 -20.63 22.07
N TYR A 442 -22.57 -20.37 23.36
CA TYR A 442 -21.95 -21.26 24.34
C TYR A 442 -22.39 -20.96 25.78
N GLU A 443 -22.12 -21.88 26.71
CA GLU A 443 -22.33 -21.66 28.11
C GLU A 443 -21.12 -20.98 28.74
N VAL A 444 -21.35 -19.90 29.46
CA VAL A 444 -20.36 -19.13 30.22
C VAL A 444 -20.44 -19.56 31.69
N GLY A 445 -19.30 -19.95 32.27
CA GLY A 445 -19.16 -20.32 33.67
C GLY A 445 -18.99 -19.09 34.58
N ASN A 446 -18.59 -19.38 35.81
CA ASN A 446 -18.32 -18.36 36.83
C ASN A 446 -16.83 -17.96 36.91
N SER A 447 -15.96 -18.57 36.12
CA SER A 447 -14.54 -18.24 36.04
C SER A 447 -14.21 -17.71 34.65
N LEU A 448 -13.82 -16.45 34.58
CA LEU A 448 -13.55 -15.70 33.37
C LEU A 448 -12.10 -15.16 33.38
N TYR A 449 -11.64 -14.65 32.26
CA TYR A 449 -10.43 -13.85 32.17
C TYR A 449 -10.75 -12.46 31.62
N ILE A 450 -10.10 -11.44 32.16
CA ILE A 450 -10.10 -10.07 31.64
C ILE A 450 -8.67 -9.63 31.35
N GLY A 451 -8.50 -8.62 30.52
CA GLY A 451 -7.18 -8.09 30.20
C GLY A 451 -6.55 -7.36 31.39
N LYS A 452 -5.25 -7.51 31.58
CA LYS A 452 -4.48 -6.85 32.63
C LYS A 452 -4.66 -5.32 32.63
N SER A 453 -4.74 -4.70 31.45
CA SER A 453 -4.98 -3.26 31.33
C SER A 453 -6.31 -2.81 31.91
N ASP A 454 -7.36 -3.63 31.81
CA ASP A 454 -8.64 -3.36 32.47
C ASP A 454 -8.55 -3.65 33.97
N ALA A 455 -7.94 -4.78 34.36
CA ALA A 455 -7.80 -5.22 35.73
C ALA A 455 -7.09 -4.21 36.66
N LEU A 456 -6.02 -3.58 36.15
CA LEU A 456 -5.22 -2.60 36.92
C LEU A 456 -5.99 -1.33 37.32
N ASN A 457 -7.10 -1.03 36.66
CA ASN A 457 -7.89 0.17 36.92
C ASN A 457 -9.10 -0.10 37.85
N LEU A 458 -9.38 -1.36 38.21
CA LEU A 458 -10.53 -1.73 39.01
C LEU A 458 -10.31 -1.47 40.51
N LYS A 459 -11.39 -1.06 41.17
CA LYS A 459 -11.39 -0.78 42.63
C LYS A 459 -12.49 -1.53 43.33
N LYS A 460 -12.24 -1.94 44.58
CA LYS A 460 -13.25 -2.54 45.43
C LYS A 460 -14.49 -1.65 45.56
N GLY A 461 -15.67 -2.24 45.43
CA GLY A 461 -16.98 -1.56 45.44
C GLY A 461 -17.37 -0.93 44.09
N GLU A 462 -16.50 -0.95 43.09
CA GLU A 462 -16.82 -0.46 41.76
C GLU A 462 -17.77 -1.41 41.01
N GLN A 463 -18.74 -0.86 40.29
CA GLN A 463 -19.63 -1.61 39.42
C GLN A 463 -19.16 -1.54 37.98
N ILE A 464 -19.06 -2.69 37.34
CA ILE A 464 -18.68 -2.81 35.93
C ILE A 464 -19.69 -3.68 35.18
N ARG A 465 -19.74 -3.51 33.85
CA ARG A 465 -20.50 -4.40 32.99
C ARG A 465 -19.56 -5.29 32.18
N LEU A 466 -19.68 -6.60 32.39
CA LEU A 466 -19.09 -7.57 31.47
C LEU A 466 -19.87 -7.49 30.14
N LYS A 467 -19.17 -7.17 29.05
CA LYS A 467 -19.80 -6.83 27.77
C LYS A 467 -20.71 -7.95 27.27
N ASP A 468 -21.94 -7.59 26.90
CA ASP A 468 -22.97 -8.53 26.42
C ASP A 468 -23.26 -9.73 27.34
N LEU A 469 -22.97 -9.60 28.65
CA LEU A 469 -23.21 -10.59 29.68
C LEU A 469 -24.08 -9.97 30.80
N TYR A 470 -23.48 -9.54 31.89
CA TYR A 470 -24.19 -8.98 33.06
C TYR A 470 -23.35 -7.95 33.80
N ASN A 471 -23.93 -7.34 34.82
CA ASN A 471 -23.22 -6.40 35.68
C ASN A 471 -22.67 -7.11 36.93
N VAL A 472 -21.53 -6.65 37.39
CA VAL A 472 -20.86 -7.15 38.57
C VAL A 472 -20.31 -6.01 39.41
N GLU A 473 -20.21 -6.24 40.74
CA GLU A 473 -19.55 -5.36 41.70
C GLU A 473 -18.24 -6.01 42.16
N ILE A 474 -17.16 -5.24 42.22
CA ILE A 474 -15.83 -5.72 42.62
C ILE A 474 -15.79 -5.93 44.15
N GLU A 475 -15.65 -7.17 44.60
CA GLU A 475 -15.49 -7.52 46.02
C GLU A 475 -14.03 -7.49 46.47
N GLU A 476 -13.11 -7.99 45.62
CA GLU A 476 -11.69 -8.13 45.94
C GLU A 476 -10.83 -7.96 44.68
N VAL A 477 -9.70 -7.26 44.83
CA VAL A 477 -8.69 -7.08 43.80
C VAL A 477 -7.36 -7.60 44.32
N GLY A 478 -6.79 -8.61 43.63
CA GLY A 478 -5.54 -9.27 43.98
C GLY A 478 -4.97 -10.02 42.77
N ASP A 479 -4.26 -11.13 42.98
CA ASP A 479 -3.74 -12.00 41.92
C ASP A 479 -4.88 -12.56 41.03
N ARG A 480 -6.07 -12.66 41.59
CA ARG A 480 -7.35 -12.84 40.92
C ARG A 480 -8.33 -11.78 41.40
N ILE A 481 -9.33 -11.50 40.60
CA ILE A 481 -10.38 -10.53 40.94
C ILE A 481 -11.64 -11.30 41.28
N ILE A 482 -12.25 -10.99 42.44
CA ILE A 482 -13.51 -11.58 42.86
C ILE A 482 -14.60 -10.53 42.71
N VAL A 483 -15.69 -10.91 42.01
CA VAL A 483 -16.81 -10.03 41.74
C VAL A 483 -18.13 -10.70 42.10
N LYS A 484 -19.12 -9.90 42.48
CA LYS A 484 -20.47 -10.34 42.77
C LYS A 484 -21.42 -9.93 41.64
N TYR A 485 -22.24 -10.87 41.20
CA TYR A 485 -23.32 -10.59 40.25
C TYR A 485 -24.34 -9.63 40.86
N ILE A 486 -24.73 -8.58 40.12
CA ILE A 486 -25.69 -7.56 40.56
C ILE A 486 -26.85 -7.34 39.59
N GLY A 487 -26.96 -8.14 38.50
CA GLY A 487 -28.11 -8.13 37.61
C GLY A 487 -27.78 -7.89 36.15
N ASN A 488 -28.82 -7.87 35.29
CA ASN A 488 -28.69 -7.77 33.83
C ASN A 488 -29.08 -6.40 33.25
N ASN A 489 -29.74 -5.56 34.04
CA ASN A 489 -30.23 -4.26 33.57
C ASN A 489 -29.06 -3.37 33.12
N ALA A 490 -29.28 -2.57 32.10
CA ALA A 490 -28.26 -1.63 31.65
C ALA A 490 -27.93 -0.62 32.77
N ILE A 491 -26.65 -0.49 33.10
CA ILE A 491 -26.10 0.50 34.01
C ILE A 491 -25.09 1.37 33.31
N GLU A 492 -24.91 2.58 33.79
CA GLU A 492 -23.86 3.49 33.30
C GLU A 492 -22.53 3.12 34.00
N ALA A 493 -21.84 2.11 33.47
CA ALA A 493 -20.61 1.59 34.00
C ALA A 493 -19.62 1.24 32.89
N GLN A 494 -18.35 1.11 33.25
CA GLN A 494 -17.31 0.66 32.30
C GLN A 494 -17.68 -0.72 31.75
N LYS A 495 -17.64 -0.86 30.43
CA LYS A 495 -17.82 -2.15 29.76
C LYS A 495 -16.47 -2.82 29.58
N ILE A 496 -16.29 -4.00 30.13
CA ILE A 496 -15.05 -4.79 30.08
C ILE A 496 -15.27 -6.02 29.23
N GLN A 497 -14.29 -6.31 28.39
CA GLN A 497 -14.25 -7.54 27.60
C GLN A 497 -13.74 -8.70 28.45
N TRP A 498 -14.20 -9.89 28.15
CA TRP A 498 -13.88 -11.11 28.89
C TRP A 498 -13.79 -12.30 27.95
N VAL A 499 -13.14 -13.38 28.40
CA VAL A 499 -13.23 -14.72 27.81
C VAL A 499 -13.53 -15.74 28.91
N ASP A 500 -14.38 -16.72 28.58
CA ASP A 500 -14.73 -17.78 29.53
C ASP A 500 -13.58 -18.79 29.65
N LYS A 501 -13.24 -19.18 30.88
CA LYS A 501 -12.11 -20.09 31.17
C LYS A 501 -12.24 -21.45 30.48
N ALA A 502 -13.46 -21.97 30.36
CA ALA A 502 -13.74 -23.27 29.73
C ALA A 502 -13.80 -23.17 28.18
N ASN A 503 -14.05 -21.97 27.66
CA ASN A 503 -14.27 -21.72 26.21
C ASN A 503 -13.25 -20.72 25.63
N CYS A 504 -11.97 -20.85 26.01
CA CYS A 504 -10.90 -20.04 25.44
C CYS A 504 -9.69 -20.89 25.03
N VAL A 505 -8.88 -20.33 24.15
CA VAL A 505 -7.62 -20.92 23.68
C VAL A 505 -6.49 -19.89 23.74
N SER A 506 -5.25 -20.36 23.94
CA SER A 506 -4.07 -19.51 23.90
C SER A 506 -3.90 -18.91 22.50
N ALA A 507 -3.56 -17.62 22.44
CA ALA A 507 -3.27 -16.90 21.21
C ALA A 507 -2.08 -15.96 21.39
N TYR A 508 -1.38 -15.65 20.30
CA TYR A 508 -0.30 -14.68 20.28
C TYR A 508 -0.73 -13.48 19.44
N PHE A 509 -0.72 -12.31 20.05
CA PHE A 509 -1.06 -11.04 19.43
C PHE A 509 0.23 -10.35 19.00
N ILE A 510 0.45 -10.26 17.69
CA ILE A 510 1.68 -9.74 17.08
C ILE A 510 1.40 -8.33 16.56
N THR A 511 2.05 -7.33 17.14
CA THR A 511 1.88 -5.93 16.76
C THR A 511 3.13 -5.41 16.04
N PRO A 512 3.08 -5.23 14.71
CA PRO A 512 4.16 -4.59 13.96
C PRO A 512 4.23 -3.09 14.30
N LYS A 513 5.40 -2.63 14.73
CA LYS A 513 5.73 -1.22 14.99
C LYS A 513 6.70 -0.70 13.91
N PRO A 514 6.95 0.62 13.83
CA PRO A 514 7.92 1.17 12.88
C PRO A 514 9.29 0.51 13.02
N LEU A 515 9.84 0.10 11.87
CA LEU A 515 11.12 -0.62 11.80
C LEU A 515 12.31 0.32 12.07
N LEU A 516 12.13 1.59 11.74
CA LEU A 516 13.10 2.65 12.01
C LEU A 516 12.49 3.69 12.95
N VAL A 517 13.31 4.23 13.86
CA VAL A 517 12.99 5.40 14.69
C VAL A 517 14.20 6.32 14.62
N ASN A 518 14.02 7.57 14.18
CA ASN A 518 15.10 8.52 13.95
C ASN A 518 16.24 7.98 13.04
N ASN A 519 15.87 7.20 12.00
CA ASN A 519 16.77 6.50 11.08
C ASN A 519 17.61 5.37 11.72
N GLU A 520 17.35 4.99 12.95
CA GLU A 520 17.99 3.85 13.63
C GLU A 520 17.04 2.67 13.68
N ILE A 521 17.61 1.45 13.69
CA ILE A 521 16.81 0.21 13.75
C ILE A 521 16.13 0.11 15.12
N ASN A 522 14.80 0.03 15.09
CA ASN A 522 14.00 -0.25 16.28
C ASN A 522 13.99 -1.76 16.57
N LYS A 523 14.71 -2.19 17.59
CA LYS A 523 14.77 -3.59 18.02
C LYS A 523 13.43 -4.10 18.56
N ASP A 524 12.60 -3.21 19.10
CA ASP A 524 11.26 -3.51 19.64
C ASP A 524 10.15 -3.29 18.60
N SER A 525 10.51 -3.37 17.31
CA SER A 525 9.59 -3.17 16.19
C SER A 525 8.58 -4.30 15.97
N LEU A 526 8.70 -5.42 16.68
CA LEU A 526 7.74 -6.52 16.67
C LEU A 526 7.39 -6.90 18.12
N GLU A 527 6.23 -6.48 18.56
CA GLU A 527 5.71 -6.84 19.89
C GLU A 527 4.89 -8.12 19.78
N ILE A 528 5.17 -9.10 20.64
CA ILE A 528 4.45 -10.37 20.69
C ILE A 528 3.92 -10.52 22.09
N GLU A 529 2.60 -10.43 22.22
CA GLU A 529 1.90 -10.52 23.49
C GLU A 529 1.13 -11.84 23.57
N LYS A 530 1.28 -12.55 24.68
CA LYS A 530 0.49 -13.76 24.95
C LYS A 530 -0.86 -13.38 25.51
N GLY A 531 -1.92 -14.03 25.01
CA GLY A 531 -3.27 -13.78 25.47
C GLY A 531 -4.16 -15.01 25.29
N LEU A 532 -5.44 -14.79 25.50
CA LEU A 532 -6.49 -15.77 25.28
C LEU A 532 -7.52 -15.21 24.30
N ALA A 533 -7.96 -16.03 23.36
CA ALA A 533 -9.09 -15.77 22.49
C ALA A 533 -10.24 -16.72 22.83
N GLU A 534 -11.49 -16.29 22.63
CA GLU A 534 -12.62 -17.20 22.73
C GLU A 534 -12.48 -18.36 21.73
N LYS A 535 -13.00 -19.54 22.10
CA LYS A 535 -12.81 -20.78 21.34
C LYS A 535 -13.29 -20.70 19.88
N TYR A 536 -14.21 -19.79 19.56
CA TYR A 536 -14.67 -19.56 18.19
C TYR A 536 -13.53 -19.23 17.21
N ILE A 537 -12.35 -18.79 17.69
CA ILE A 537 -11.17 -18.58 16.86
C ILE A 537 -10.72 -19.85 16.11
N GLU A 538 -11.09 -21.04 16.57
CA GLU A 538 -10.82 -22.31 15.90
C GLU A 538 -11.61 -22.47 14.59
N MET A 539 -12.70 -21.72 14.42
CA MET A 539 -13.50 -21.66 13.19
C MET A 539 -12.98 -20.65 12.17
N ILE A 540 -11.99 -19.85 12.56
CA ILE A 540 -11.36 -18.85 11.71
C ILE A 540 -10.20 -19.52 10.96
N LYS A 541 -10.16 -19.33 9.65
CA LYS A 541 -9.13 -19.89 8.77
C LYS A 541 -7.96 -18.93 8.64
N LYS A 542 -6.81 -19.48 8.26
CA LYS A 542 -5.64 -18.69 7.88
C LYS A 542 -6.05 -17.63 6.86
N ASP A 543 -5.47 -16.45 7.02
CA ASP A 543 -5.71 -15.25 6.19
C ASP A 543 -7.07 -14.55 6.43
N GLU A 544 -7.98 -15.11 7.24
CA GLU A 544 -9.16 -14.36 7.66
C GLU A 544 -8.82 -13.26 8.66
N VAL A 545 -9.54 -12.14 8.55
CA VAL A 545 -9.43 -10.99 9.45
C VAL A 545 -10.57 -11.03 10.46
N VAL A 546 -10.22 -10.84 11.73
CA VAL A 546 -11.16 -10.72 12.85
C VAL A 546 -10.92 -9.43 13.61
N GLN A 547 -11.93 -8.91 14.26
CA GLN A 547 -11.76 -7.85 15.26
C GLN A 547 -11.91 -8.43 16.65
N PHE A 548 -10.84 -8.33 17.45
CA PHE A 548 -11.00 -8.43 18.90
C PHE A 548 -11.45 -7.07 19.41
N GLU A 549 -12.70 -7.03 19.88
CA GLU A 549 -13.32 -5.77 20.28
C GLU A 549 -12.48 -5.05 21.32
N ARG A 550 -12.34 -3.72 21.25
CA ARG A 550 -11.48 -2.86 22.07
C ARG A 550 -9.97 -3.09 21.93
N ILE A 551 -9.51 -4.21 21.32
CA ILE A 551 -8.08 -4.49 21.10
C ILE A 551 -7.67 -4.03 19.68
N GLY A 552 -8.36 -4.50 18.64
CA GLY A 552 -8.06 -4.14 17.27
C GLY A 552 -8.45 -5.18 16.23
N PHE A 553 -8.05 -4.93 14.99
CA PHE A 553 -8.19 -5.88 13.90
C PHE A 553 -6.93 -6.73 13.77
N PHE A 554 -7.11 -8.02 13.54
CA PHE A 554 -6.03 -8.98 13.43
C PHE A 554 -6.31 -9.96 12.30
N LYS A 555 -5.25 -10.34 11.60
CA LYS A 555 -5.28 -11.42 10.62
C LYS A 555 -4.67 -12.67 11.23
N LEU A 556 -5.32 -13.82 11.05
CA LEU A 556 -4.78 -15.11 11.47
C LEU A 556 -3.68 -15.55 10.50
N ASP A 557 -2.43 -15.51 10.95
CA ASP A 557 -1.23 -15.87 10.18
C ASP A 557 -0.86 -17.35 10.34
N ASN A 558 -1.03 -17.89 11.54
CA ASN A 558 -0.75 -19.29 11.87
C ASN A 558 -1.92 -19.89 12.65
N GLU A 559 -2.59 -20.90 12.06
CA GLU A 559 -3.75 -21.55 12.67
C GLU A 559 -3.38 -22.42 13.87
N GLU A 560 -2.26 -23.14 13.84
CA GLU A 560 -1.86 -24.07 14.91
C GLU A 560 -1.49 -23.31 16.18
N LYS A 561 -0.66 -22.28 16.04
CA LYS A 561 -0.19 -21.47 17.15
C LYS A 561 -1.14 -20.34 17.54
N LYS A 562 -2.19 -20.09 16.74
CA LYS A 562 -3.07 -18.92 16.86
C LYS A 562 -2.27 -17.62 16.90
N GLU A 563 -1.34 -17.46 15.94
CA GLU A 563 -0.60 -16.22 15.74
C GLU A 563 -1.44 -15.23 14.93
N LEU A 564 -1.67 -14.06 15.50
CA LEU A 564 -2.59 -13.04 15.04
C LEU A 564 -1.80 -11.75 14.78
N ILE A 565 -1.65 -11.34 13.52
CA ILE A 565 -0.94 -10.10 13.15
C ILE A 565 -1.92 -8.93 13.18
N ARG A 566 -1.57 -7.89 13.92
CA ARG A 566 -2.34 -6.65 14.00
C ARG A 566 -2.23 -5.84 12.71
N LEU A 567 -3.40 -5.38 12.26
CA LEU A 567 -3.52 -4.52 11.08
C LEU A 567 -3.29 -3.05 11.43
#